data_c5719e4eb0e526f182fc6d583669b935
#
_entry.id   c5719e4eb0e526f182fc6d583669b935
#
_cell.length_a   1.000
_cell.length_b   1.000
_cell.length_c   1.000
_cell.angle_alpha   90.00
_cell.angle_beta   90.00
_cell.angle_gamma   90.00
#
_symmetry.space_group_name_H-M   'P 1'
#
loop_
_entity.id
_entity.type
_entity.pdbx_description
1 polymer ?
#
loop_
_entity_poly.entity_id
_entity_poly.type
_entity_poly.pdbx_seq_one_letter_code
_entity_poly.pdbx_strand_id
1 'polypeptide(L)'
;GEITGTIIDYIQFARDCLGNQELEFQLVGYDDKEAELNALKSGEIDMIFHFDQSPNLAEEYRVACTNTTWTSNMMVVTNKQFFNENKVNRVAVPQNKISLTRYLAFYYPQWEIVDCDTQEDAIKLVKDGQADCFVTGVSSEEKYSKNYGFYSVPLPNPANSCFAVNNGNRSLLSILNKTIKAMPANMLTSSLAMYKSSSRKVTLSDFIKDNFFKVMLISSIAVAVVLLTILM
;
A
#
# COMPACT_ATOMS: atom_id res chain seq x y z
N GLY A 1 23.50 -0.44 -0.96
CA GLY A 1 22.55 -1.27 -1.72
C GLY A 1 21.94 -0.45 -2.84
N GLU A 2 21.55 -1.09 -3.92
CA GLU A 2 20.88 -0.44 -5.05
C GLU A 2 19.47 -0.03 -4.60
N ILE A 3 19.09 1.23 -4.84
CA ILE A 3 17.73 1.71 -4.53
C ILE A 3 16.82 1.17 -5.63
N THR A 4 15.77 0.45 -5.24
CA THR A 4 14.77 -0.13 -6.14
C THR A 4 13.37 0.31 -5.73
N GLY A 5 12.43 0.31 -6.65
CA GLY A 5 11.03 0.64 -6.36
C GLY A 5 10.35 1.38 -7.49
N THR A 6 9.06 1.57 -7.38
CA THR A 6 8.22 2.21 -8.40
C THR A 6 8.68 3.61 -8.80
N ILE A 7 9.30 4.36 -7.87
CA ILE A 7 9.86 5.68 -8.18
C ILE A 7 11.05 5.60 -9.14
N ILE A 8 11.88 4.57 -9.02
CA ILE A 8 13.03 4.36 -9.90
C ILE A 8 12.56 4.07 -11.33
N ASP A 9 11.54 3.22 -11.47
CA ASP A 9 10.96 2.91 -12.78
C ASP A 9 10.34 4.16 -13.43
N TYR A 10 9.67 4.99 -12.62
CA TYR A 10 9.17 6.27 -13.10
C TYR A 10 10.29 7.22 -13.55
N ILE A 11 11.36 7.35 -12.75
CA ILE A 11 12.51 8.19 -13.08
C ILE A 11 13.15 7.75 -14.40
N GLN A 12 13.33 6.44 -14.59
CA GLN A 12 13.88 5.91 -15.83
C GLN A 12 12.97 6.25 -17.02
N PHE A 13 11.66 6.01 -16.88
CA PHE A 13 10.68 6.37 -17.90
C PHE A 13 10.67 7.87 -18.23
N ALA A 14 10.72 8.72 -17.18
CA ALA A 14 10.73 10.17 -17.37
C ALA A 14 11.99 10.65 -18.10
N ARG A 15 13.15 10.08 -17.78
CA ARG A 15 14.42 10.34 -18.50
C ARG A 15 14.31 9.95 -19.97
N ASP A 16 13.76 8.78 -20.27
CA ASP A 16 13.57 8.30 -21.64
C ASP A 16 12.61 9.21 -22.43
N CYS A 17 11.54 9.69 -21.80
CA CYS A 17 10.59 10.62 -22.42
C CYS A 17 11.17 12.02 -22.69
N LEU A 18 12.05 12.49 -21.81
CA LEU A 18 12.61 13.84 -21.90
C LEU A 18 13.88 13.90 -22.77
N GLY A 19 14.39 12.73 -23.16
CA GLY A 19 15.61 12.62 -23.94
C GLY A 19 16.81 13.14 -23.14
N ASN A 20 17.83 13.65 -23.84
CA ASN A 20 19.05 14.18 -23.21
C ASN A 20 18.86 15.59 -22.56
N GLN A 21 17.65 15.98 -22.21
CA GLN A 21 17.45 17.21 -21.45
C GLN A 21 17.92 16.97 -20.01
N GLU A 22 18.62 17.95 -19.47
CA GLU A 22 19.28 17.92 -18.15
C GLU A 22 18.24 17.93 -17.00
N LEU A 23 17.53 16.82 -16.81
CA LEU A 23 16.75 16.57 -15.60
C LEU A 23 17.49 15.53 -14.76
N GLU A 24 18.08 16.03 -13.69
CA GLU A 24 18.72 15.19 -12.69
C GLU A 24 17.74 14.92 -11.56
N PHE A 25 17.58 13.65 -11.20
CA PHE A 25 16.77 13.23 -10.06
C PHE A 25 17.70 12.80 -8.93
N GLN A 26 17.60 13.50 -7.80
CA GLN A 26 18.24 13.12 -6.56
C GLN A 26 17.19 12.61 -5.58
N LEU A 27 17.38 11.39 -5.07
CA LEU A 27 16.49 10.80 -4.07
C LEU A 27 16.94 11.14 -2.68
N VAL A 28 16.02 11.69 -1.87
CA VAL A 28 16.22 12.00 -0.46
C VAL A 28 15.19 11.21 0.34
N GLY A 29 15.64 10.47 1.35
CA GLY A 29 14.76 9.70 2.25
C GLY A 29 14.44 10.48 3.50
N TYR A 30 13.19 10.37 3.96
CA TYR A 30 12.72 10.94 5.22
C TYR A 30 12.11 9.83 6.09
N ASP A 31 12.32 9.92 7.39
CA ASP A 31 11.81 8.92 8.34
C ASP A 31 10.33 9.12 8.64
N ASP A 32 9.83 10.35 8.52
CA ASP A 32 8.42 10.67 8.73
C ASP A 32 7.86 11.61 7.66
N LYS A 33 6.54 11.56 7.50
CA LYS A 33 5.80 12.30 6.47
C LYS A 33 5.77 13.81 6.71
N GLU A 34 5.84 14.23 7.95
CA GLU A 34 5.81 15.65 8.30
C GLU A 34 7.12 16.33 7.94
N ALA A 35 8.25 15.67 8.20
CA ALA A 35 9.57 16.14 7.78
C ALA A 35 9.66 16.28 6.25
N GLU A 36 9.18 15.28 5.51
CA GLU A 36 9.11 15.31 4.05
C GLU A 36 8.28 16.50 3.52
N LEU A 37 7.12 16.74 4.12
CA LEU A 37 6.24 17.85 3.74
C LEU A 37 6.85 19.22 4.07
N ASN A 38 7.52 19.35 5.20
CA ASN A 38 8.23 20.55 5.57
C ASN A 38 9.42 20.84 4.64
N ALA A 39 10.16 19.82 4.21
CA ALA A 39 11.23 19.93 3.24
C ALA A 39 10.72 20.42 1.86
N LEU A 40 9.56 19.91 1.40
CA LEU A 40 8.92 20.43 0.19
C LEU A 40 8.50 21.89 0.34
N LYS A 41 7.91 22.24 1.48
CA LYS A 41 7.44 23.59 1.76
C LYS A 41 8.58 24.61 1.86
N SER A 42 9.73 24.22 2.43
CA SER A 42 10.93 25.06 2.52
C SER A 42 11.71 25.16 1.20
N GLY A 43 11.43 24.29 0.23
CA GLY A 43 12.16 24.20 -1.03
C GLY A 43 13.47 23.43 -0.93
N GLU A 44 13.66 22.65 0.13
CA GLU A 44 14.78 21.72 0.28
C GLU A 44 14.68 20.57 -0.73
N ILE A 45 13.46 20.12 -1.01
CA ILE A 45 13.14 19.20 -2.09
C ILE A 45 12.11 19.80 -3.05
N ASP A 46 12.13 19.39 -4.30
CA ASP A 46 11.26 19.93 -5.36
C ASP A 46 9.93 19.18 -5.48
N MET A 47 9.92 17.89 -5.12
CA MET A 47 8.73 17.04 -5.24
C MET A 47 8.71 15.92 -4.21
N ILE A 48 7.50 15.49 -3.90
CA ILE A 48 7.24 14.29 -3.10
C ILE A 48 6.64 13.22 -4.01
N PHE A 49 7.16 12.02 -3.94
CA PHE A 49 6.56 10.82 -4.48
C PHE A 49 6.01 9.99 -3.35
N HIS A 50 4.96 9.66 -3.51
CA HIS A 50 3.65 9.18 -3.17
C HIS A 50 2.94 10.17 -2.25
N PHE A 51 2.12 10.99 -2.87
CA PHE A 51 1.25 11.92 -2.17
C PHE A 51 -0.21 11.54 -2.40
N ASP A 52 -1.02 11.55 -1.35
CA ASP A 52 -2.44 11.26 -1.47
C ASP A 52 -3.17 12.42 -2.16
N GLN A 53 -3.85 12.11 -3.25
CA GLN A 53 -4.58 13.10 -4.04
C GLN A 53 -5.89 13.46 -3.34
N SER A 54 -5.79 14.20 -2.24
CA SER A 54 -6.93 14.77 -1.52
C SER A 54 -6.92 16.30 -1.67
N PRO A 55 -8.03 16.93 -2.07
CA PRO A 55 -8.12 18.37 -2.20
C PRO A 55 -7.75 19.12 -0.91
N ASN A 56 -8.26 18.65 0.22
CA ASN A 56 -7.99 19.24 1.54
C ASN A 56 -6.51 19.18 1.90
N LEU A 57 -5.84 18.09 1.55
CA LEU A 57 -4.44 17.88 1.86
C LEU A 57 -3.53 18.81 1.03
N ALA A 58 -3.83 18.95 -0.25
CA ALA A 58 -3.10 19.85 -1.14
C ALA A 58 -3.20 21.32 -0.67
N GLU A 59 -4.36 21.73 -0.20
CA GLU A 59 -4.59 23.07 0.34
C GLU A 59 -3.90 23.27 1.70
N GLU A 60 -4.03 22.32 2.62
CA GLU A 60 -3.40 22.33 3.95
C GLU A 60 -1.88 22.50 3.85
N TYR A 61 -1.25 21.76 2.96
CA TYR A 61 0.22 21.81 2.77
C TYR A 61 0.68 22.82 1.72
N ARG A 62 -0.25 23.51 1.06
CA ARG A 62 0.05 24.48 -0.01
C ARG A 62 0.90 23.88 -1.13
N VAL A 63 0.57 22.67 -1.53
CA VAL A 63 1.24 21.96 -2.62
C VAL A 63 0.36 21.90 -3.86
N ALA A 64 0.96 21.74 -5.02
CA ALA A 64 0.26 21.45 -6.26
C ALA A 64 0.41 19.96 -6.56
N CYS A 65 -0.73 19.30 -6.77
CA CYS A 65 -0.77 17.89 -7.14
C CYS A 65 -0.73 17.71 -8.66
N THR A 66 0.01 16.71 -9.11
CA THR A 66 -0.05 16.28 -10.52
C THR A 66 -1.36 15.54 -10.83
N ASN A 67 -1.52 15.13 -12.08
CA ASN A 67 -2.48 14.11 -12.44
C ASN A 67 -2.23 12.83 -11.62
N THR A 68 -3.28 12.03 -11.45
CA THR A 68 -3.18 10.74 -10.75
C THR A 68 -2.11 9.86 -11.39
N THR A 69 -1.20 9.37 -10.57
CA THR A 69 -0.15 8.42 -11.00
C THR A 69 -0.63 6.99 -10.88
N TRP A 70 -1.39 6.70 -9.83
CA TRP A 70 -2.06 5.42 -9.70
C TRP A 70 -3.32 5.52 -8.82
N THR A 71 -4.21 4.54 -9.00
CA THR A 71 -5.46 4.40 -8.26
C THR A 71 -5.45 3.06 -7.53
N SER A 72 -5.75 3.07 -6.24
CA SER A 72 -5.92 1.86 -5.43
C SER A 72 -7.38 1.69 -5.07
N ASN A 73 -8.01 0.62 -5.54
CA ASN A 73 -9.34 0.24 -5.08
C ASN A 73 -9.25 -0.18 -3.61
N MET A 74 -10.13 0.36 -2.79
CA MET A 74 -10.17 0.10 -1.35
C MET A 74 -11.21 -0.96 -1.03
N MET A 75 -10.90 -1.79 -0.04
CA MET A 75 -11.74 -2.89 0.43
C MET A 75 -11.94 -2.79 1.93
N VAL A 76 -13.15 -2.96 2.37
CA VAL A 76 -13.45 -3.29 3.77
C VAL A 76 -13.15 -4.76 3.98
N VAL A 77 -12.52 -5.08 5.08
CA VAL A 77 -12.32 -6.45 5.57
C VAL A 77 -13.02 -6.58 6.92
N THR A 78 -13.93 -7.54 7.04
CA THR A 78 -14.83 -7.70 8.18
C THR A 78 -15.08 -9.17 8.50
N ASN A 79 -15.44 -9.49 9.73
CA ASN A 79 -15.89 -10.82 10.14
C ASN A 79 -17.40 -11.04 9.88
N LYS A 80 -18.11 -10.02 9.35
CA LYS A 80 -19.55 -10.07 9.09
C LYS A 80 -19.81 -10.43 7.64
N GLN A 81 -20.71 -11.37 7.40
CA GLN A 81 -21.13 -11.76 6.05
C GLN A 81 -21.82 -10.60 5.29
N PHE A 82 -22.49 -9.70 6.00
CA PHE A 82 -23.12 -8.52 5.44
C PHE A 82 -22.54 -7.26 6.06
N PHE A 83 -22.04 -6.37 5.24
CA PHE A 83 -21.50 -5.08 5.62
C PHE A 83 -22.25 -3.96 4.89
N ASN A 84 -22.53 -2.87 5.60
CA ASN A 84 -23.20 -1.70 5.02
C ASN A 84 -22.37 -0.46 5.33
N GLU A 85 -21.73 0.11 4.30
CA GLU A 85 -20.86 1.27 4.40
C GLU A 85 -21.59 2.57 4.78
N ASN A 86 -22.91 2.63 4.59
CA ASN A 86 -23.72 3.81 4.91
C ASN A 86 -24.11 3.90 6.40
N LYS A 87 -23.82 2.86 7.18
CA LYS A 87 -24.03 2.86 8.63
C LYS A 87 -22.82 3.39 9.37
N VAL A 88 -23.00 3.75 10.62
CA VAL A 88 -21.89 3.98 11.54
C VAL A 88 -21.19 2.63 11.76
N ASN A 89 -19.91 2.58 11.41
CA ASN A 89 -19.05 1.40 11.59
C ASN A 89 -17.83 1.81 12.42
N ARG A 90 -17.41 0.95 13.33
CA ARG A 90 -16.14 1.10 14.04
C ARG A 90 -15.04 0.50 13.17
N VAL A 91 -14.11 1.32 12.70
CA VAL A 91 -13.03 0.92 11.81
C VAL A 91 -11.69 0.93 12.54
N ALA A 92 -11.02 -0.22 12.58
CA ALA A 92 -9.69 -0.33 13.16
C ALA A 92 -8.64 0.25 12.21
N VAL A 93 -7.85 1.22 12.69
CA VAL A 93 -6.84 1.92 11.90
C VAL A 93 -5.52 1.95 12.66
N PRO A 94 -4.42 1.40 12.10
CA PRO A 94 -3.09 1.56 12.67
C PRO A 94 -2.65 3.03 12.68
N GLN A 95 -2.10 3.50 13.80
CA GLN A 95 -1.71 4.91 13.99
C GLN A 95 -0.74 5.43 12.93
N ASN A 96 0.10 4.56 12.38
CA ASN A 96 1.05 4.93 11.31
C ASN A 96 0.39 5.06 9.91
N LYS A 97 -0.94 4.88 9.80
CA LYS A 97 -1.70 4.95 8.53
C LYS A 97 -2.45 6.28 8.37
N ILE A 98 -1.75 7.39 8.51
CA ILE A 98 -2.32 8.75 8.41
C ILE A 98 -3.14 8.94 7.13
N SER A 99 -2.65 8.45 6.00
CA SER A 99 -3.37 8.51 4.71
C SER A 99 -4.72 7.79 4.76
N LEU A 100 -4.80 6.64 5.45
CA LEU A 100 -6.05 5.91 5.61
C LEU A 100 -7.02 6.66 6.52
N THR A 101 -6.54 7.22 7.62
CA THR A 101 -7.35 8.06 8.52
C THR A 101 -7.99 9.22 7.76
N ARG A 102 -7.21 9.91 6.90
CA ARG A 102 -7.72 11.02 6.08
C ARG A 102 -8.71 10.57 5.01
N TYR A 103 -8.43 9.45 4.36
CA TYR A 103 -9.36 8.84 3.41
C TYR A 103 -10.71 8.55 4.07
N LEU A 104 -10.71 7.95 5.25
CA LEU A 104 -11.92 7.63 6.00
C LEU A 104 -12.66 8.90 6.44
N ALA A 105 -11.95 9.87 7.00
CA ALA A 105 -12.55 11.14 7.41
C ALA A 105 -13.22 11.90 6.24
N PHE A 106 -12.70 11.76 5.03
CA PHE A 106 -13.25 12.42 3.85
C PHE A 106 -14.46 11.68 3.25
N TYR A 107 -14.34 10.35 3.04
CA TYR A 107 -15.38 9.58 2.35
C TYR A 107 -16.40 8.94 3.29
N TYR A 108 -16.03 8.70 4.55
CA TYR A 108 -16.83 8.00 5.55
C TYR A 108 -16.81 8.72 6.89
N PRO A 109 -17.19 10.03 6.94
CA PRO A 109 -17.10 10.84 8.15
C PRO A 109 -18.00 10.33 9.30
N GLN A 110 -18.98 9.47 8.98
CA GLN A 110 -19.85 8.82 9.96
C GLN A 110 -19.21 7.61 10.66
N TRP A 111 -18.04 7.13 10.18
CA TRP A 111 -17.39 5.99 10.81
C TRP A 111 -16.55 6.41 12.01
N GLU A 112 -16.52 5.56 13.01
CA GLU A 112 -15.74 5.76 14.22
C GLU A 112 -14.39 5.06 14.10
N ILE A 113 -13.30 5.82 14.20
CA ILE A 113 -11.94 5.28 14.15
C ILE A 113 -11.60 4.64 15.50
N VAL A 114 -11.17 3.39 15.47
CA VAL A 114 -10.58 2.66 16.59
C VAL A 114 -9.09 2.55 16.32
N ASP A 115 -8.31 3.37 17.01
CA ASP A 115 -6.85 3.37 16.85
C ASP A 115 -6.23 2.08 17.38
N CYS A 116 -5.19 1.61 16.69
CA CYS A 116 -4.38 0.47 17.10
C CYS A 116 -2.93 0.68 16.66
N ASP A 117 -2.01 -0.12 17.22
CA ASP A 117 -0.59 0.06 16.95
C ASP A 117 -0.18 -0.55 15.61
N THR A 118 -0.68 -1.75 15.32
CA THR A 118 -0.27 -2.54 14.16
C THR A 118 -1.45 -3.05 13.33
N GLN A 119 -1.15 -3.55 12.13
CA GLN A 119 -2.15 -4.22 11.30
C GLN A 119 -2.65 -5.52 11.93
N GLU A 120 -1.81 -6.21 12.67
CA GLU A 120 -2.15 -7.40 13.43
C GLU A 120 -3.14 -7.09 14.54
N ASP A 121 -3.01 -5.95 15.21
CA ASP A 121 -3.98 -5.49 16.22
C ASP A 121 -5.31 -5.12 15.58
N ALA A 122 -5.31 -4.48 14.41
CA ALA A 122 -6.54 -4.22 13.66
C ALA A 122 -7.30 -5.51 13.32
N ILE A 123 -6.59 -6.55 12.89
CA ILE A 123 -7.16 -7.89 12.63
C ILE A 123 -7.78 -8.47 13.92
N LYS A 124 -7.08 -8.36 15.04
CA LYS A 124 -7.54 -8.85 16.34
C LYS A 124 -8.79 -8.10 16.81
N LEU A 125 -8.81 -6.77 16.72
CA LEU A 125 -9.97 -5.96 17.08
C LEU A 125 -11.23 -6.36 16.29
N VAL A 126 -11.08 -6.63 14.99
CA VAL A 126 -12.21 -7.11 14.17
C VAL A 126 -12.62 -8.53 14.55
N LYS A 127 -11.67 -9.42 14.80
CA LYS A 127 -11.95 -10.80 15.22
C LYS A 127 -12.69 -10.86 16.55
N ASP A 128 -12.29 -10.02 17.49
CA ASP A 128 -12.85 -9.95 18.86
C ASP A 128 -14.14 -9.10 18.91
N GLY A 129 -14.59 -8.53 17.78
CA GLY A 129 -15.81 -7.71 17.70
C GLY A 129 -15.69 -6.32 18.34
N GLN A 130 -14.46 -5.88 18.65
CA GLN A 130 -14.19 -4.54 19.17
C GLN A 130 -14.19 -3.48 18.06
N ALA A 131 -13.89 -3.87 16.85
CA ALA A 131 -14.12 -3.10 15.61
C ALA A 131 -15.03 -3.90 14.66
N ASP A 132 -15.73 -3.19 13.77
CA ASP A 132 -16.61 -3.82 12.79
C ASP A 132 -15.86 -4.22 11.52
N CYS A 133 -14.77 -3.50 11.22
CA CYS A 133 -13.94 -3.73 10.05
C CYS A 133 -12.57 -3.05 10.18
N PHE A 134 -11.71 -3.34 9.21
CA PHE A 134 -10.57 -2.50 8.82
C PHE A 134 -10.58 -2.33 7.30
N VAL A 135 -9.84 -1.32 6.80
CA VAL A 135 -9.78 -1.02 5.37
C VAL A 135 -8.38 -1.27 4.82
N THR A 136 -8.30 -1.84 3.63
CA THR A 136 -7.05 -2.14 2.94
C THR A 136 -7.20 -1.98 1.43
N GLY A 137 -6.08 -1.92 0.70
CA GLY A 137 -6.11 -1.98 -0.77
C GLY A 137 -6.41 -3.40 -1.26
N VAL A 138 -7.07 -3.52 -2.42
CA VAL A 138 -7.47 -4.79 -3.05
C VAL A 138 -6.31 -5.79 -3.17
N SER A 139 -5.10 -5.33 -3.39
CA SER A 139 -3.90 -6.18 -3.51
C SER A 139 -3.53 -6.97 -2.24
N SER A 140 -4.15 -6.68 -1.11
CA SER A 140 -3.88 -7.33 0.18
C SER A 140 -5.05 -8.17 0.68
N GLU A 141 -6.20 -8.11 0.01
CA GLU A 141 -7.46 -8.73 0.43
C GLU A 141 -7.37 -10.24 0.55
N GLU A 142 -6.79 -10.90 -0.46
CA GLU A 142 -6.66 -12.37 -0.51
C GLU A 142 -5.97 -12.96 0.74
N LYS A 143 -5.00 -12.22 1.31
CA LYS A 143 -4.31 -12.61 2.53
C LYS A 143 -5.28 -12.74 3.72
N TYR A 144 -6.26 -11.86 3.81
CA TYR A 144 -7.17 -11.81 4.96
C TYR A 144 -8.32 -12.80 4.84
N SER A 145 -8.88 -12.99 3.65
CA SER A 145 -9.93 -13.99 3.41
C SER A 145 -9.39 -15.41 3.62
N LYS A 146 -8.22 -15.75 3.08
CA LYS A 146 -7.61 -17.08 3.21
C LYS A 146 -7.12 -17.40 4.62
N ASN A 147 -6.46 -16.45 5.29
CA ASN A 147 -5.81 -16.75 6.56
C ASN A 147 -6.72 -16.60 7.78
N TYR A 148 -7.75 -15.76 7.70
CA TYR A 148 -8.59 -15.40 8.83
C TYR A 148 -10.09 -15.69 8.61
N GLY A 149 -10.49 -16.09 7.39
CA GLY A 149 -11.90 -16.34 7.05
C GLY A 149 -12.75 -15.06 7.05
N PHE A 150 -12.13 -13.90 6.83
CA PHE A 150 -12.85 -12.63 6.75
C PHE A 150 -13.52 -12.45 5.37
N TYR A 151 -14.57 -11.67 5.36
CA TYR A 151 -15.25 -11.22 4.15
C TYR A 151 -14.65 -9.89 3.69
N SER A 152 -14.64 -9.68 2.39
CA SER A 152 -14.15 -8.45 1.77
C SER A 152 -15.26 -7.79 0.96
N VAL A 153 -15.45 -6.49 1.17
CA VAL A 153 -16.45 -5.69 0.48
C VAL A 153 -15.76 -4.50 -0.19
N PRO A 154 -15.92 -4.32 -1.52
CA PRO A 154 -15.32 -3.18 -2.20
C PRO A 154 -15.96 -1.87 -1.77
N LEU A 155 -15.12 -0.85 -1.57
CA LEU A 155 -15.58 0.52 -1.36
C LEU A 155 -15.68 1.25 -2.71
N PRO A 156 -16.71 2.09 -2.90
CA PRO A 156 -16.92 2.78 -4.17
C PRO A 156 -15.88 3.86 -4.46
N ASN A 157 -15.23 4.38 -3.42
CA ASN A 157 -14.26 5.47 -3.55
C ASN A 157 -12.84 4.91 -3.57
N PRO A 158 -12.10 5.03 -4.68
CA PRO A 158 -10.69 4.63 -4.71
C PRO A 158 -9.80 5.65 -3.99
N ALA A 159 -8.65 5.20 -3.51
CA ALA A 159 -7.57 6.07 -3.07
C ALA A 159 -6.66 6.39 -4.27
N ASN A 160 -6.53 7.67 -4.60
CA ASN A 160 -5.69 8.15 -5.68
C ASN A 160 -4.37 8.69 -5.14
N SER A 161 -3.31 8.47 -5.89
CA SER A 161 -1.97 8.96 -5.58
C SER A 161 -1.42 9.80 -6.73
N CYS A 162 -0.60 10.78 -6.39
CA CYS A 162 0.01 11.72 -7.33
C CYS A 162 1.43 12.08 -6.86
N PHE A 163 2.13 12.90 -7.63
CA PHE A 163 3.25 13.68 -7.12
C PHE A 163 2.73 14.99 -6.53
N ALA A 164 3.38 15.47 -5.46
CA ALA A 164 3.18 16.82 -4.96
C ALA A 164 4.43 17.66 -5.24
N VAL A 165 4.22 18.88 -5.69
CA VAL A 165 5.27 19.87 -5.91
C VAL A 165 4.93 21.15 -5.16
N ASN A 166 5.94 22.00 -4.91
CA ASN A 166 5.68 23.32 -4.34
C ASN A 166 4.73 24.10 -5.27
N ASN A 167 3.72 24.74 -4.71
CA ASN A 167 2.64 25.42 -5.46
C ASN A 167 3.15 26.50 -6.44
N GLY A 168 4.35 27.05 -6.22
CA GLY A 168 5.00 28.01 -7.13
C GLY A 168 5.70 27.33 -8.33
N ASN A 169 5.98 26.05 -8.30
CA ASN A 169 6.77 25.36 -9.33
C ASN A 169 5.91 24.82 -10.48
N ARG A 170 5.31 25.73 -11.24
CA ARG A 170 4.44 25.39 -12.38
C ARG A 170 5.17 24.67 -13.50
N SER A 171 6.45 24.95 -13.69
CA SER A 171 7.27 24.33 -14.73
C SER A 171 7.44 22.83 -14.44
N LEU A 172 7.86 22.48 -13.22
CA LEU A 172 7.99 21.09 -12.80
C LEU A 172 6.64 20.36 -12.84
N LEU A 173 5.57 20.99 -12.35
CA LEU A 173 4.22 20.43 -12.41
C LEU A 173 3.81 20.09 -13.86
N SER A 174 4.10 20.98 -14.81
CA SER A 174 3.80 20.78 -16.23
C SER A 174 4.60 19.62 -16.82
N ILE A 175 5.89 19.53 -16.51
CA ILE A 175 6.77 18.43 -16.97
C ILE A 175 6.27 17.10 -16.43
N LEU A 176 6.02 17.01 -15.12
CA LEU A 176 5.52 15.79 -14.48
C LEU A 176 4.17 15.35 -15.09
N ASN A 177 3.24 16.29 -15.30
CA ASN A 177 1.96 15.97 -15.93
C ASN A 177 2.09 15.47 -17.38
N LYS A 178 3.06 15.99 -18.15
CA LYS A 178 3.34 15.50 -19.51
C LYS A 178 3.91 14.07 -19.48
N THR A 179 4.85 13.79 -18.59
CA THR A 179 5.42 12.44 -18.45
C THR A 179 4.38 11.45 -17.95
N ILE A 180 3.54 11.82 -16.96
CA ILE A 180 2.43 10.97 -16.49
C ILE A 180 1.45 10.67 -17.62
N LYS A 181 1.11 11.66 -18.46
CA LYS A 181 0.20 11.48 -19.59
C LYS A 181 0.78 10.55 -20.67
N ALA A 182 2.10 10.55 -20.85
CA ALA A 182 2.79 9.68 -21.79
C ALA A 182 3.02 8.26 -21.24
N MET A 183 2.91 8.10 -19.91
CA MET A 183 3.17 6.83 -19.24
C MET A 183 2.08 5.79 -19.56
N PRO A 184 2.45 4.52 -19.83
CA PRO A 184 1.49 3.43 -19.94
C PRO A 184 0.64 3.30 -18.66
N ALA A 185 -0.67 3.17 -18.80
CA ALA A 185 -1.64 3.25 -17.69
C ALA A 185 -1.39 2.24 -16.56
N ASN A 186 -0.78 1.10 -16.86
CA ASN A 186 -0.51 0.03 -15.89
C ASN A 186 0.96 -0.02 -15.41
N MET A 187 1.83 0.89 -15.87
CA MET A 187 3.27 0.82 -15.58
C MET A 187 3.57 0.80 -14.09
N LEU A 188 3.14 1.81 -13.33
CA LEU A 188 3.42 1.88 -11.89
C LEU A 188 2.69 0.78 -11.10
N THR A 189 1.51 0.37 -11.53
CA THR A 189 0.77 -0.72 -10.88
C THR A 189 1.48 -2.06 -11.08
N SER A 190 1.99 -2.32 -12.28
CA SER A 190 2.76 -3.53 -12.58
C SER A 190 4.10 -3.54 -11.85
N SER A 191 4.79 -2.40 -11.83
CA SER A 191 6.02 -2.20 -11.05
C SER A 191 5.79 -2.51 -9.56
N LEU A 192 4.75 -1.94 -8.97
CA LEU A 192 4.40 -2.20 -7.57
C LEU A 192 4.12 -3.68 -7.31
N ALA A 193 3.38 -4.35 -8.20
CA ALA A 193 3.08 -5.77 -8.08
C ALA A 193 4.37 -6.62 -8.13
N MET A 194 5.30 -6.28 -9.02
CA MET A 194 6.60 -6.95 -9.14
C MET A 194 7.43 -6.80 -7.87
N TYR A 195 7.56 -5.59 -7.32
CA TYR A 195 8.31 -5.35 -6.08
C TYR A 195 7.65 -6.00 -4.86
N LYS A 196 6.32 -6.02 -4.78
CA LYS A 196 5.61 -6.75 -3.72
C LYS A 196 5.83 -8.26 -3.81
N SER A 197 5.85 -8.83 -4.99
CA SER A 197 6.09 -10.27 -5.18
C SER A 197 7.54 -10.65 -4.83
N SER A 198 8.52 -9.85 -5.22
CA SER A 198 9.93 -10.09 -4.94
C SER A 198 10.30 -9.88 -3.46
N SER A 199 9.60 -9.01 -2.75
CA SER A 199 9.80 -8.81 -1.31
C SER A 199 9.09 -9.84 -0.42
N ARG A 200 8.26 -10.71 -0.99
CA ARG A 200 7.59 -11.79 -0.27
C ARG A 200 8.59 -12.88 0.11
N LYS A 201 9.18 -12.75 1.29
CA LYS A 201 9.97 -13.85 1.88
C LYS A 201 9.02 -15.00 2.16
N VAL A 202 9.14 -16.09 1.39
CA VAL A 202 8.45 -17.34 1.70
C VAL A 202 9.06 -17.88 2.99
N THR A 203 8.27 -17.88 4.06
CA THR A 203 8.72 -18.48 5.34
C THR A 203 8.62 -20.00 5.26
N LEU A 204 9.38 -20.70 6.10
CA LEU A 204 9.27 -22.15 6.23
C LEU A 204 7.82 -22.58 6.58
N SER A 205 7.13 -21.76 7.37
CA SER A 205 5.72 -21.94 7.71
C SER A 205 4.81 -21.88 6.49
N ASP A 206 5.03 -20.90 5.60
CA ASP A 206 4.25 -20.78 4.36
C ASP A 206 4.51 -21.98 3.44
N PHE A 207 5.78 -22.39 3.30
CA PHE A 207 6.13 -23.56 2.52
C PHE A 207 5.48 -24.85 3.04
N ILE A 208 5.46 -25.05 4.37
CA ILE A 208 4.81 -26.21 5.00
C ILE A 208 3.30 -26.17 4.77
N LYS A 209 2.65 -25.01 4.90
CA LYS A 209 1.21 -24.87 4.66
C LYS A 209 0.83 -25.16 3.21
N ASP A 210 1.57 -24.60 2.27
CA ASP A 210 1.30 -24.75 0.83
C ASP A 210 1.61 -26.15 0.32
N ASN A 211 2.51 -26.88 0.99
CA ASN A 211 2.92 -28.25 0.63
C ASN A 211 2.59 -29.27 1.71
N PHE A 212 1.58 -29.03 2.54
CA PHE A 212 1.26 -29.84 3.73
C PHE A 212 1.26 -31.35 3.46
N PHE A 213 0.55 -31.81 2.44
CA PHE A 213 0.48 -33.22 2.09
C PHE A 213 1.84 -33.80 1.66
N LYS A 214 2.65 -33.04 0.93
CA LYS A 214 4.00 -33.52 0.52
C LYS A 214 4.93 -33.62 1.72
N VAL A 215 4.89 -32.62 2.61
CA VAL A 215 5.69 -32.60 3.84
C VAL A 215 5.28 -33.76 4.76
N MET A 216 3.98 -33.98 4.94
CA MET A 216 3.49 -35.15 5.70
C MET A 216 3.92 -36.50 5.11
N LEU A 217 3.85 -36.66 3.79
CA LEU A 217 4.28 -37.88 3.11
C LEU A 217 5.78 -38.13 3.34
N ILE A 218 6.62 -37.12 3.13
CA ILE A 218 8.07 -37.22 3.31
C ILE A 218 8.40 -37.54 4.77
N SER A 219 7.77 -36.88 5.73
CA SER A 219 8.00 -37.15 7.15
C SER A 219 7.57 -38.55 7.56
N SER A 220 6.45 -39.05 7.04
CA SER A 220 5.99 -40.41 7.33
C SER A 220 6.93 -41.50 6.77
N ILE A 221 7.47 -41.29 5.57
CA ILE A 221 8.48 -42.17 4.97
C ILE A 221 9.77 -42.17 5.82
N ALA A 222 10.22 -40.97 6.24
CA ALA A 222 11.42 -40.85 7.08
C ALA A 222 11.26 -41.61 8.41
N VAL A 223 10.10 -41.48 9.07
CA VAL A 223 9.80 -42.23 10.31
C VAL A 223 9.78 -43.74 10.07
N ALA A 224 9.17 -44.20 8.97
CA ALA A 224 9.12 -45.62 8.63
C ALA A 224 10.54 -46.23 8.41
N VAL A 225 11.42 -45.48 7.73
CA VAL A 225 12.82 -45.89 7.51
C VAL A 225 13.58 -45.99 8.85
N VAL A 226 13.40 -45.00 9.74
CA VAL A 226 14.04 -45.03 11.07
C VAL A 226 13.54 -46.22 11.90
N LEU A 227 12.25 -46.52 11.88
CA LEU A 227 11.69 -47.67 12.59
C LEU A 227 12.22 -48.99 12.04
N LEU A 228 12.38 -49.14 10.72
CA LEU A 228 12.96 -50.32 10.08
C LEU A 228 14.43 -50.51 10.47
N THR A 229 15.21 -49.43 10.57
CA THR A 229 16.62 -49.50 10.97
C THR A 229 16.82 -49.88 12.44
N ILE A 230 15.86 -49.53 13.31
CA ILE A 230 15.89 -49.92 14.74
C ILE A 230 15.47 -51.39 14.95
N LEU A 231 14.61 -51.92 14.07
CA LEU A 231 14.11 -53.29 14.15
C LEU A 231 15.04 -54.34 13.50
N MET A 232 16.00 -53.90 12.70
CA MET A 232 17.09 -54.74 12.14
C MET A 232 18.32 -54.77 13.05
#